data_597a41ed3c57b582ce4c5e75a431c3e3
#
_entry.id   597a41ed3c57b582ce4c5e75a431c3e3
#
_cell.length_a   1.000
_cell.length_b   1.000
_cell.length_c   1.000
_cell.angle_alpha   90.00
_cell.angle_beta   90.00
_cell.angle_gamma   90.00
#
_symmetry.space_group_name_H-M   'P 1'
#
loop_
_entity.id
_entity.type
_entity.pdbx_description
1 polymer ?
#
loop_
_entity_poly.entity_id
_entity_poly.type
_entity_poly.pdbx_seq_one_letter_code
_entity_poly.pdbx_strand_id
1 'polypeptide(L)'
;WVKFSLDLLGGKGKTGKFRYAPLIGPDIMSGILGKAAGQSVLDFAQENLFAPLGIVVEGRIIFHSKEEQLAFNQAVDISGWAADPMGVNAAGWGLTLSPVDMAKIGQLYLDHGIWNSKQIVSAEWIEESTKEHSRWKARNLPYGYLWWIQKDGFAAMGDGGNVIYVNTKKNMVVSIASLFRPRVRDRMELILEYIEPMFDH
;
A
#
# COMPACT_ATOMS: atom_id res chain seq x y z
N TRP A 1 4.61 -18.15 -3.09
CA TRP A 1 4.57 -16.86 -3.80
C TRP A 1 5.97 -16.40 -4.19
N VAL A 2 6.94 -16.29 -3.28
CA VAL A 2 8.29 -15.78 -3.55
C VAL A 2 8.97 -16.53 -4.69
N LYS A 3 8.97 -17.89 -4.67
CA LYS A 3 9.54 -18.70 -5.75
C LYS A 3 8.86 -18.41 -7.10
N PHE A 4 7.53 -18.36 -7.12
CA PHE A 4 6.76 -18.03 -8.32
C PHE A 4 7.14 -16.63 -8.86
N SER A 5 7.25 -15.64 -7.98
CA SER A 5 7.64 -14.28 -8.33
C SER A 5 9.05 -14.22 -8.93
N LEU A 6 10.00 -14.97 -8.36
CA LEU A 6 11.36 -15.07 -8.89
C LEU A 6 11.39 -15.77 -10.25
N ASP A 7 10.66 -16.87 -10.42
CA ASP A 7 10.57 -17.62 -11.68
C ASP A 7 9.93 -16.75 -12.80
N LEU A 8 8.98 -15.88 -12.44
CA LEU A 8 8.28 -15.04 -13.39
C LEU A 8 9.13 -13.88 -13.90
N LEU A 9 9.92 -13.23 -13.04
CA LEU A 9 10.72 -12.04 -13.37
C LEU A 9 12.23 -12.26 -13.37
N GLY A 10 12.71 -13.33 -12.75
CA GLY A 10 14.15 -13.60 -12.65
C GLY A 10 14.83 -13.60 -14.00
N GLY A 11 15.90 -12.83 -14.13
CA GLY A 11 16.71 -12.75 -15.37
C GLY A 11 16.06 -12.02 -16.55
N LYS A 12 14.83 -11.50 -16.41
CA LYS A 12 14.06 -10.89 -17.52
C LYS A 12 14.16 -9.37 -17.63
N GLY A 13 15.07 -8.75 -16.92
CA GLY A 13 15.26 -7.30 -16.94
C GLY A 13 16.70 -6.89 -16.83
N LYS A 14 17.02 -5.65 -17.20
CA LYS A 14 18.33 -5.05 -16.95
C LYS A 14 18.30 -4.36 -15.60
N THR A 15 19.30 -4.63 -14.75
CA THR A 15 19.50 -3.92 -13.48
C THR A 15 19.55 -2.41 -13.72
N GLY A 16 18.91 -1.63 -12.84
CA GLY A 16 18.84 -0.17 -12.95
C GLY A 16 17.75 0.35 -13.90
N LYS A 17 16.98 -0.52 -14.58
CA LYS A 17 15.80 -0.09 -15.35
C LYS A 17 14.53 -0.29 -14.52
N PHE A 18 13.83 0.80 -14.29
CA PHE A 18 12.52 0.76 -13.63
C PHE A 18 11.51 -0.05 -14.45
N ARG A 19 10.85 -0.98 -13.78
CA ARG A 19 9.70 -1.71 -14.28
C ARG A 19 8.65 -1.77 -13.18
N TYR A 20 7.49 -1.20 -13.44
CA TYR A 20 6.38 -1.30 -12.50
C TYR A 20 5.86 -2.75 -12.47
N ALA A 21 5.99 -3.40 -11.34
CA ALA A 21 5.56 -4.78 -11.11
C ALA A 21 4.90 -4.87 -9.71
N PRO A 22 3.64 -4.38 -9.60
CA PRO A 22 3.01 -4.09 -8.32
C PRO A 22 2.78 -5.31 -7.43
N LEU A 23 2.65 -6.50 -8.01
CA LEU A 23 2.43 -7.72 -7.23
C LEU A 23 3.77 -8.40 -6.89
N ILE A 24 4.66 -8.52 -7.85
CA ILE A 24 5.84 -9.39 -7.77
C ILE A 24 6.93 -8.80 -6.89
N GLY A 25 7.22 -7.52 -7.03
CA GLY A 25 8.24 -6.84 -6.22
C GLY A 25 7.92 -6.88 -4.74
N PRO A 26 6.73 -6.41 -4.32
CA PRO A 26 6.29 -6.49 -2.94
C PRO A 26 6.26 -7.91 -2.36
N ASP A 27 5.84 -8.93 -3.14
CA ASP A 27 5.80 -10.32 -2.67
C ASP A 27 7.21 -10.88 -2.40
N ILE A 28 8.21 -10.51 -3.21
CA ILE A 28 9.61 -10.84 -2.93
C ILE A 28 10.07 -10.16 -1.64
N MET A 29 9.75 -8.89 -1.47
CA MET A 29 10.09 -8.13 -0.25
C MET A 29 9.43 -8.73 0.99
N SER A 30 8.19 -9.23 0.89
CA SER A 30 7.52 -9.95 1.97
C SER A 30 8.32 -11.18 2.43
N GLY A 31 8.78 -11.98 1.50
CA GLY A 31 9.64 -13.13 1.82
C GLY A 31 10.97 -12.75 2.45
N ILE A 32 11.59 -11.67 1.98
CA ILE A 32 12.86 -11.16 2.55
C ILE A 32 12.62 -10.65 3.98
N LEU A 33 11.59 -9.84 4.19
CA LEU A 33 11.25 -9.28 5.49
C LEU A 33 10.93 -10.38 6.51
N GLY A 34 10.08 -11.34 6.15
CA GLY A 34 9.73 -12.45 7.03
C GLY A 34 10.96 -13.27 7.45
N LYS A 35 11.89 -13.53 6.52
CA LYS A 35 13.13 -14.22 6.80
C LYS A 35 14.06 -13.39 7.70
N ALA A 36 14.19 -12.11 7.45
CA ALA A 36 15.07 -11.21 8.20
C ALA A 36 14.55 -10.94 9.62
N ALA A 37 13.23 -10.80 9.78
CA ALA A 37 12.59 -10.55 11.07
C ALA A 37 12.38 -11.82 11.91
N GLY A 38 12.50 -13.02 11.31
CA GLY A 38 12.21 -14.29 11.99
C GLY A 38 10.74 -14.50 12.35
N GLN A 39 9.84 -13.72 11.75
CA GLN A 39 8.39 -13.76 11.97
C GLN A 39 7.63 -13.44 10.69
N SER A 40 6.30 -13.65 10.67
CA SER A 40 5.51 -13.28 9.49
C SER A 40 5.47 -11.75 9.30
N VAL A 41 5.21 -11.32 8.06
CA VAL A 41 5.07 -9.88 7.77
C VAL A 41 3.87 -9.29 8.50
N LEU A 42 2.78 -10.06 8.66
CA LEU A 42 1.62 -9.62 9.44
C LEU A 42 2.00 -9.41 10.91
N ASP A 43 2.70 -10.37 11.54
CA ASP A 43 3.09 -10.24 12.95
C ASP A 43 4.05 -9.06 13.16
N PHE A 44 5.02 -8.91 12.24
CA PHE A 44 5.93 -7.76 12.24
C PHE A 44 5.18 -6.43 12.08
N ALA A 45 4.24 -6.35 11.14
CA ALA A 45 3.44 -5.15 10.91
C ALA A 45 2.48 -4.88 12.08
N GLN A 46 1.91 -5.93 12.68
CA GLN A 46 1.05 -5.81 13.85
C GLN A 46 1.79 -5.18 15.03
N GLU A 47 3.00 -5.65 15.30
CA GLU A 47 3.83 -5.16 16.41
C GLU A 47 4.33 -3.72 16.18
N ASN A 48 4.84 -3.44 14.97
CA ASN A 48 5.63 -2.24 14.71
C ASN A 48 4.84 -1.10 14.04
N LEU A 49 3.67 -1.37 13.46
CA LEU A 49 2.88 -0.39 12.75
C LEU A 49 1.41 -0.40 13.18
N PHE A 50 0.72 -1.53 13.08
CA PHE A 50 -0.73 -1.56 13.23
C PHE A 50 -1.17 -1.30 14.69
N ALA A 51 -0.59 -2.02 15.66
CA ALA A 51 -0.94 -1.82 17.07
C ALA A 51 -0.62 -0.40 17.57
N PRO A 52 0.53 0.21 17.26
CA PRO A 52 0.78 1.61 17.58
C PRO A 52 -0.26 2.59 17.03
N LEU A 53 -0.81 2.33 15.83
CA LEU A 53 -1.83 3.15 15.20
C LEU A 53 -3.27 2.78 15.63
N GLY A 54 -3.43 1.75 16.47
CA GLY A 54 -4.75 1.22 16.82
C GLY A 54 -5.49 0.66 15.60
N ILE A 55 -4.77 -0.01 14.71
CA ILE A 55 -5.30 -0.75 13.56
C ILE A 55 -5.36 -2.22 13.94
N VAL A 56 -6.47 -2.88 13.63
CA VAL A 56 -6.67 -4.31 13.88
C VAL A 56 -6.77 -5.04 12.54
N VAL A 57 -5.89 -6.02 12.32
CA VAL A 57 -5.95 -6.94 11.19
C VAL A 57 -6.10 -8.34 11.77
N GLU A 58 -7.26 -8.99 11.57
CA GLU A 58 -7.64 -10.19 12.32
C GLU A 58 -6.77 -11.42 12.06
N GLY A 59 -6.09 -11.49 10.91
CA GLY A 59 -5.23 -12.64 10.68
C GLY A 59 -4.86 -12.84 9.21
N ARG A 60 -4.29 -14.02 8.93
CA ARG A 60 -3.94 -14.43 7.58
C ARG A 60 -5.14 -15.11 6.90
N ILE A 61 -5.37 -14.72 5.65
CA ILE A 61 -6.41 -15.31 4.80
C ILE A 61 -5.71 -16.21 3.78
N ILE A 62 -5.96 -17.51 3.85
CA ILE A 62 -5.40 -18.50 2.92
C ILE A 62 -6.56 -19.01 2.06
N PHE A 63 -6.41 -18.93 0.74
CA PHE A 63 -7.40 -19.42 -0.21
C PHE A 63 -7.09 -20.86 -0.60
N HIS A 64 -8.10 -21.72 -0.56
CA HIS A 64 -8.04 -23.12 -0.98
C HIS A 64 -8.65 -23.32 -2.37
N SER A 65 -9.32 -22.31 -2.91
CA SER A 65 -9.91 -22.33 -4.24
C SER A 65 -9.95 -20.95 -4.88
N LYS A 66 -10.17 -20.92 -6.19
CA LYS A 66 -10.39 -19.68 -6.95
C LYS A 66 -11.69 -19.00 -6.53
N GLU A 67 -12.69 -19.77 -6.18
CA GLU A 67 -14.01 -19.29 -5.74
C GLU A 67 -13.89 -18.51 -4.43
N GLU A 68 -13.10 -19.02 -3.47
CA GLU A 68 -12.80 -18.30 -2.22
C GLU A 68 -12.09 -16.97 -2.47
N GLN A 69 -11.10 -16.95 -3.37
CA GLN A 69 -10.42 -15.71 -3.75
C GLN A 69 -11.37 -14.71 -4.43
N LEU A 70 -12.27 -15.18 -5.29
CA LEU A 70 -13.26 -14.33 -5.94
C LEU A 70 -14.26 -13.76 -4.93
N ALA A 71 -14.69 -14.56 -3.95
CA ALA A 71 -15.57 -14.14 -2.87
C ALA A 71 -14.88 -13.05 -2.01
N PHE A 72 -13.61 -13.26 -1.65
CA PHE A 72 -12.80 -12.26 -0.95
C PHE A 72 -12.73 -10.92 -1.70
N ASN A 73 -12.52 -10.94 -3.00
CA ASN A 73 -12.43 -9.73 -3.82
C ASN A 73 -13.76 -8.93 -3.90
N GLN A 74 -14.86 -9.54 -3.48
CA GLN A 74 -16.20 -8.92 -3.44
C GLN A 74 -16.69 -8.63 -2.03
N ALA A 75 -15.98 -9.12 -1.02
CA ALA A 75 -16.34 -8.93 0.38
C ALA A 75 -16.14 -7.46 0.81
N VAL A 76 -17.04 -6.97 1.67
CA VAL A 76 -17.03 -5.58 2.17
C VAL A 76 -16.79 -5.51 3.68
N ASP A 77 -16.84 -6.65 4.37
CA ASP A 77 -16.81 -6.78 5.82
C ASP A 77 -15.74 -7.80 6.29
N ILE A 78 -14.67 -7.94 5.52
CA ILE A 78 -13.59 -8.86 5.83
C ILE A 78 -12.38 -8.10 6.38
N SER A 79 -11.77 -8.65 7.43
CA SER A 79 -10.51 -8.18 8.00
C SER A 79 -9.46 -9.27 7.91
N GLY A 80 -8.27 -8.92 7.45
CA GLY A 80 -7.15 -9.83 7.34
C GLY A 80 -6.15 -9.47 6.26
N TRP A 81 -5.17 -10.34 6.07
CA TRP A 81 -4.15 -10.19 5.04
C TRP A 81 -3.93 -11.51 4.31
N ALA A 82 -4.13 -11.50 3.00
CA ALA A 82 -3.93 -12.68 2.16
C ALA A 82 -2.50 -13.24 2.30
N ALA A 83 -2.41 -14.55 2.43
CA ALA A 83 -1.14 -15.27 2.54
C ALA A 83 -1.14 -16.52 1.66
N ASP A 84 0.05 -16.99 1.30
CA ASP A 84 0.19 -18.27 0.62
C ASP A 84 0.03 -19.43 1.62
N PRO A 85 -0.07 -20.69 1.13
CA PRO A 85 -0.20 -21.86 2.01
C PRO A 85 0.96 -22.06 2.99
N MET A 86 2.11 -21.40 2.77
CA MET A 86 3.26 -21.40 3.69
C MET A 86 3.18 -20.27 4.72
N GLY A 87 2.14 -19.44 4.67
CA GLY A 87 1.92 -18.33 5.58
C GLY A 87 2.66 -17.03 5.21
N VAL A 88 3.24 -16.96 4.01
CA VAL A 88 3.89 -15.74 3.53
C VAL A 88 2.81 -14.77 3.01
N ASN A 89 2.71 -13.59 3.64
CA ASN A 89 1.73 -12.59 3.24
C ASN A 89 2.01 -12.04 1.83
N ALA A 90 0.97 -11.88 1.04
CA ALA A 90 1.02 -11.22 -0.26
C ALA A 90 1.14 -9.70 -0.06
N ALA A 91 2.34 -9.14 -0.20
CA ALA A 91 2.53 -7.71 0.07
C ALA A 91 2.11 -6.81 -1.09
N GLY A 92 1.89 -7.38 -2.27
CA GLY A 92 1.38 -6.64 -3.43
C GLY A 92 -0.15 -6.50 -3.46
N TRP A 93 -0.90 -7.23 -2.61
CA TRP A 93 -2.36 -7.22 -2.57
C TRP A 93 -2.90 -7.90 -1.30
N GLY A 94 -4.21 -7.84 -1.09
CA GLY A 94 -4.92 -8.68 -0.12
C GLY A 94 -4.82 -8.25 1.35
N LEU A 95 -4.20 -7.12 1.67
CA LEU A 95 -4.37 -6.46 2.96
C LEU A 95 -5.69 -5.69 2.93
N THR A 96 -6.55 -5.96 3.89
CA THR A 96 -7.83 -5.27 4.05
C THR A 96 -7.76 -4.28 5.20
N LEU A 97 -8.06 -3.04 4.92
CA LEU A 97 -8.11 -1.95 5.90
C LEU A 97 -9.38 -1.14 5.72
N SER A 98 -9.92 -0.65 6.81
CA SER A 98 -11.00 0.34 6.74
C SER A 98 -10.49 1.68 6.17
N PRO A 99 -11.35 2.54 5.60
CA PRO A 99 -10.94 3.89 5.20
C PRO A 99 -10.29 4.67 6.35
N VAL A 100 -10.78 4.51 7.57
CA VAL A 100 -10.21 5.16 8.76
C VAL A 100 -8.79 4.67 9.04
N ASP A 101 -8.54 3.35 8.93
CA ASP A 101 -7.20 2.80 9.14
C ASP A 101 -6.22 3.20 8.03
N MET A 102 -6.71 3.28 6.78
CA MET A 102 -5.95 3.85 5.69
C MET A 102 -5.59 5.32 5.95
N ALA A 103 -6.54 6.11 6.47
CA ALA A 103 -6.28 7.50 6.84
C ALA A 103 -5.24 7.64 7.97
N LYS A 104 -5.23 6.74 8.96
CA LYS A 104 -4.19 6.72 10.01
C LYS A 104 -2.79 6.52 9.43
N ILE A 105 -2.65 5.66 8.41
CA ILE A 105 -1.37 5.48 7.70
C ILE A 105 -0.99 6.77 6.97
N GLY A 106 -1.92 7.39 6.27
CA GLY A 106 -1.68 8.68 5.61
C GLY A 106 -1.29 9.77 6.60
N GLN A 107 -1.97 9.85 7.75
CA GLN A 107 -1.67 10.82 8.81
C GLN A 107 -0.27 10.58 9.42
N LEU A 108 0.12 9.31 9.64
CA LEU A 108 1.47 8.98 10.08
C LEU A 108 2.52 9.53 9.12
N TYR A 109 2.29 9.43 7.82
CA TYR A 109 3.20 9.99 6.81
C TYR A 109 3.18 11.52 6.78
N LEU A 110 2.01 12.14 6.94
CA LEU A 110 1.87 13.59 7.02
C LEU A 110 2.60 14.18 8.23
N ASP A 111 2.57 13.46 9.35
CA ASP A 111 3.22 13.84 10.62
C ASP A 111 4.67 13.31 10.72
N HIS A 112 5.34 13.11 9.58
CA HIS A 112 6.74 12.69 9.52
C HIS A 112 7.05 11.43 10.34
N GLY A 113 6.10 10.49 10.39
CA GLY A 113 6.24 9.21 11.08
C GLY A 113 5.96 9.24 12.58
N ILE A 114 5.43 10.35 13.10
CA ILE A 114 5.05 10.51 14.51
C ILE A 114 3.57 10.15 14.69
N TRP A 115 3.26 9.35 15.71
CA TRP A 115 1.91 9.05 16.14
C TRP A 115 1.82 9.07 17.67
N ASN A 116 0.87 9.83 18.23
CA ASN A 116 0.72 10.00 19.68
C ASN A 116 2.05 10.35 20.37
N SER A 117 2.79 11.32 19.82
CA SER A 117 4.09 11.78 20.30
C SER A 117 5.22 10.74 20.28
N LYS A 118 5.02 9.62 19.59
CA LYS A 118 6.02 8.56 19.44
C LYS A 118 6.44 8.44 17.97
N GLN A 119 7.74 8.38 17.70
CA GLN A 119 8.26 8.06 16.38
C GLN A 119 8.00 6.58 16.06
N ILE A 120 7.15 6.30 15.09
CA ILE A 120 6.81 4.94 14.62
C ILE A 120 7.65 4.59 13.39
N VAL A 121 7.77 5.54 12.45
CA VAL A 121 8.62 5.42 11.25
C VAL A 121 9.55 6.62 11.24
N SER A 122 10.83 6.45 10.93
CA SER A 122 11.77 7.56 10.96
C SER A 122 11.39 8.65 9.94
N ALA A 123 11.63 9.91 10.27
CA ALA A 123 11.37 11.04 9.38
C ALA A 123 12.17 10.93 8.08
N GLU A 124 13.42 10.46 8.18
CA GLU A 124 14.30 10.23 7.03
C GLU A 124 13.71 9.19 6.07
N TRP A 125 13.07 8.12 6.61
CA TRP A 125 12.41 7.12 5.76
C TRP A 125 11.15 7.69 5.10
N ILE A 126 10.36 8.50 5.80
CA ILE A 126 9.20 9.17 5.21
C ILE A 126 9.65 10.02 4.02
N GLU A 127 10.67 10.87 4.21
CA GLU A 127 11.23 11.69 3.14
C GLU A 127 11.79 10.83 2.01
N GLU A 128 12.60 9.81 2.33
CA GLU A 128 13.21 8.95 1.33
C GLU A 128 12.17 8.19 0.52
N SER A 129 11.16 7.60 1.15
CA SER A 129 10.16 6.78 0.48
C SER A 129 9.17 7.59 -0.39
N THR A 130 9.01 8.87 -0.10
CA THR A 130 8.05 9.76 -0.80
C THR A 130 8.71 10.72 -1.79
N LYS A 131 10.02 10.59 -2.07
CA LYS A 131 10.68 11.32 -3.15
C LYS A 131 10.75 10.50 -4.44
N GLU A 132 10.94 11.16 -5.58
CA GLU A 132 11.06 10.45 -6.86
C GLU A 132 12.37 9.65 -6.95
N HIS A 133 12.27 8.33 -7.11
CA HIS A 133 13.37 7.42 -7.42
C HIS A 133 13.27 6.87 -8.83
N SER A 134 12.07 6.82 -9.37
CA SER A 134 11.75 6.24 -10.67
C SER A 134 10.58 6.97 -11.30
N ARG A 135 10.32 6.71 -12.58
CA ARG A 135 9.19 7.32 -13.28
C ARG A 135 8.55 6.33 -14.23
N TRP A 136 7.23 6.18 -14.11
CA TRP A 136 6.47 5.42 -15.09
C TRP A 136 6.27 6.28 -16.34
N LYS A 137 7.12 6.06 -17.33
CA LYS A 137 7.21 6.90 -18.54
C LYS A 137 5.90 6.97 -19.33
N ALA A 138 5.14 5.87 -19.40
CA ALA A 138 3.88 5.82 -20.16
C ALA A 138 2.82 6.81 -19.66
N ARG A 139 2.83 7.16 -18.37
CA ARG A 139 1.90 8.11 -17.75
C ARG A 139 2.60 9.33 -17.17
N ASN A 140 3.91 9.45 -17.37
CA ASN A 140 4.74 10.50 -16.78
C ASN A 140 4.55 10.65 -15.26
N LEU A 141 4.32 9.52 -14.56
CA LEU A 141 4.08 9.50 -13.12
C LEU A 141 5.38 9.21 -12.36
N PRO A 142 5.84 10.13 -11.52
CA PRO A 142 6.99 9.90 -10.65
C PRO A 142 6.62 8.95 -9.51
N TYR A 143 7.59 8.11 -9.11
CA TYR A 143 7.39 7.02 -8.17
C TYR A 143 8.52 6.96 -7.14
N GLY A 144 8.15 6.95 -5.88
CA GLY A 144 9.02 6.72 -4.74
C GLY A 144 9.10 5.22 -4.39
N TYR A 145 9.17 4.90 -3.11
CA TYR A 145 9.06 3.51 -2.64
C TYR A 145 7.61 3.19 -2.28
N LEU A 146 6.89 2.64 -3.26
CA LEU A 146 5.45 2.31 -3.23
C LEU A 146 4.51 3.52 -3.14
N TRP A 147 5.02 4.74 -3.26
CA TRP A 147 4.25 5.97 -3.32
C TRP A 147 4.34 6.62 -4.71
N TRP A 148 3.21 7.01 -5.25
CA TRP A 148 3.11 7.85 -6.44
C TRP A 148 3.25 9.31 -6.02
N ILE A 149 4.23 10.01 -6.59
CA ILE A 149 4.46 11.40 -6.23
C ILE A 149 3.47 12.28 -6.98
N GLN A 150 2.79 13.15 -6.26
CA GLN A 150 1.82 14.10 -6.76
C GLN A 150 2.39 15.53 -6.70
N LYS A 151 1.68 16.49 -7.32
CA LYS A 151 2.12 17.89 -7.37
C LYS A 151 2.38 18.48 -5.98
N ASP A 152 1.46 18.25 -5.05
CA ASP A 152 1.49 18.85 -3.71
C ASP A 152 1.57 17.77 -2.59
N GLY A 153 2.08 16.56 -2.93
CA GLY A 153 2.19 15.46 -1.99
C GLY A 153 2.44 14.10 -2.65
N PHE A 154 1.81 13.06 -2.15
CA PHE A 154 2.00 11.70 -2.64
C PHE A 154 0.76 10.83 -2.39
N ALA A 155 0.65 9.72 -3.11
CA ALA A 155 -0.48 8.80 -2.98
C ALA A 155 -0.05 7.33 -3.07
N ALA A 156 -0.60 6.49 -2.20
CA ALA A 156 -0.66 5.05 -2.42
C ALA A 156 -1.94 4.74 -3.20
N MET A 157 -1.79 4.11 -4.36
CA MET A 157 -2.92 3.79 -5.24
C MET A 157 -2.93 2.29 -5.52
N GLY A 158 -4.01 1.63 -5.12
CA GLY A 158 -4.23 0.20 -5.28
C GLY A 158 -5.29 -0.12 -6.33
N ASP A 159 -5.31 -1.37 -6.75
CA ASP A 159 -6.33 -1.89 -7.65
C ASP A 159 -7.75 -1.71 -7.06
N GLY A 160 -8.73 -1.55 -7.93
CA GLY A 160 -10.11 -1.27 -7.52
C GLY A 160 -10.37 0.18 -7.16
N GLY A 161 -9.33 1.02 -7.06
CA GLY A 161 -9.43 2.44 -6.71
C GLY A 161 -9.32 2.71 -5.21
N ASN A 162 -8.63 1.84 -4.48
CA ASN A 162 -8.20 2.14 -3.12
C ASN A 162 -7.11 3.21 -3.15
N VAL A 163 -7.26 4.26 -2.35
CA VAL A 163 -6.32 5.40 -2.34
C VAL A 163 -6.07 5.87 -0.93
N ILE A 164 -4.81 6.15 -0.63
CA ILE A 164 -4.38 7.03 0.46
C ILE A 164 -3.67 8.20 -0.22
N TYR A 165 -4.24 9.39 -0.16
CA TYR A 165 -3.62 10.61 -0.68
C TYR A 165 -3.24 11.52 0.47
N VAL A 166 -1.99 11.96 0.46
CA VAL A 166 -1.43 12.90 1.42
C VAL A 166 -1.05 14.18 0.68
N ASN A 167 -1.72 15.27 0.98
CA ASN A 167 -1.37 16.61 0.49
C ASN A 167 -0.64 17.37 1.59
N THR A 168 0.67 17.47 1.47
CA THR A 168 1.53 18.11 2.48
C THR A 168 1.37 19.62 2.50
N LYS A 169 0.99 20.23 1.38
CA LYS A 169 0.77 21.68 1.29
C LYS A 169 -0.51 22.12 2.00
N LYS A 170 -1.57 21.30 1.91
CA LYS A 170 -2.87 21.58 2.55
C LYS A 170 -3.02 20.91 3.92
N ASN A 171 -2.00 20.22 4.39
CA ASN A 171 -2.04 19.44 5.63
C ASN A 171 -3.26 18.50 5.68
N MET A 172 -3.46 17.73 4.62
CA MET A 172 -4.67 16.96 4.38
C MET A 172 -4.36 15.51 4.01
N VAL A 173 -5.17 14.60 4.54
CA VAL A 173 -5.19 13.20 4.14
C VAL A 173 -6.58 12.83 3.63
N VAL A 174 -6.61 12.15 2.49
CA VAL A 174 -7.84 11.56 1.94
C VAL A 174 -7.62 10.06 1.77
N SER A 175 -8.54 9.26 2.27
CA SER A 175 -8.56 7.81 2.04
C SER A 175 -9.85 7.38 1.39
N ILE A 176 -9.76 6.50 0.40
CA ILE A 176 -10.90 5.88 -0.28
C ILE A 176 -10.69 4.39 -0.31
N ALA A 177 -11.59 3.63 0.31
CA ALA A 177 -11.73 2.19 0.08
C ALA A 177 -12.80 1.94 -0.99
N SER A 178 -12.49 1.11 -1.96
CA SER A 178 -13.32 0.87 -3.13
C SER A 178 -13.37 -0.60 -3.49
N LEU A 179 -14.50 -1.04 -4.00
CA LEU A 179 -14.61 -2.33 -4.66
C LEU A 179 -14.09 -2.25 -6.10
N PHE A 180 -13.50 -3.34 -6.57
CA PHE A 180 -13.14 -3.47 -7.99
C PHE A 180 -14.39 -3.46 -8.87
N ARG A 181 -14.54 -2.39 -9.67
CA ARG A 181 -15.64 -2.23 -10.62
C ARG A 181 -15.09 -1.77 -11.96
N PRO A 182 -15.56 -2.33 -13.10
CA PRO A 182 -15.16 -1.87 -14.40
C PRO A 182 -15.72 -0.47 -14.71
N ARG A 183 -14.98 0.31 -15.47
CA ARG A 183 -15.42 1.61 -16.02
C ARG A 183 -15.77 2.67 -14.96
N VAL A 184 -15.11 2.62 -13.81
CA VAL A 184 -15.25 3.68 -12.81
C VAL A 184 -14.28 4.83 -13.09
N ARG A 185 -14.66 6.03 -12.65
CA ARG A 185 -13.79 7.20 -12.71
C ARG A 185 -12.55 7.03 -11.84
N ASP A 186 -11.43 7.57 -12.26
CA ASP A 186 -10.20 7.60 -11.46
C ASP A 186 -10.46 8.31 -10.12
N ARG A 187 -10.02 7.69 -9.03
CA ARG A 187 -10.25 8.22 -7.67
C ARG A 187 -9.39 9.43 -7.37
N MET A 188 -8.19 9.52 -7.95
CA MET A 188 -7.38 10.71 -7.83
C MET A 188 -8.02 11.90 -8.52
N GLU A 189 -8.62 11.71 -9.71
CA GLU A 189 -9.39 12.77 -10.38
C GLU A 189 -10.55 13.25 -9.50
N LEU A 190 -11.30 12.32 -8.86
CA LEU A 190 -12.38 12.68 -7.94
C LEU A 190 -11.88 13.48 -6.74
N ILE A 191 -10.73 13.07 -6.16
CA ILE A 191 -10.13 13.78 -5.03
C ILE A 191 -9.74 15.21 -5.45
N LEU A 192 -9.01 15.34 -6.55
CA LEU A 192 -8.48 16.62 -7.01
C LEU A 192 -9.58 17.58 -7.48
N GLU A 193 -10.66 17.07 -8.06
CA GLU A 193 -11.75 17.89 -8.61
C GLU A 193 -12.80 18.28 -7.56
N TYR A 194 -13.12 17.39 -6.62
CA TYR A 194 -14.25 17.61 -5.71
C TYR A 194 -13.88 17.71 -4.23
N ILE A 195 -12.85 16.99 -3.78
CA ILE A 195 -12.52 16.95 -2.35
C ILE A 195 -11.47 17.99 -2.00
N GLU A 196 -10.37 18.04 -2.73
CA GLU A 196 -9.26 18.94 -2.44
C GLU A 196 -9.66 20.43 -2.45
N PRO A 197 -10.54 20.92 -3.39
CA PRO A 197 -10.98 22.31 -3.37
C PRO A 197 -11.83 22.71 -2.16
N MET A 198 -12.42 21.74 -1.44
CA MET A 198 -13.16 22.04 -0.20
C MET A 198 -12.26 22.50 0.94
N PHE A 199 -10.95 22.35 0.81
CA PHE A 199 -9.94 22.76 1.77
C PHE A 199 -9.12 23.98 1.30
N ASP A 200 -9.59 24.69 0.27
CA ASP A 200 -9.05 25.98 -0.16
C ASP A 200 -9.62 27.10 0.74
N HIS A 201 -8.92 27.39 1.82
CA HIS A 201 -9.24 28.50 2.76
C HIS A 201 -8.19 29.60 2.69
#